data_356a093701d825611d61c61e09f01a83
#
_entry.id   356a093701d825611d61c61e09f01a83
#
_cell.length_a   1.000
_cell.length_b   1.000
_cell.length_c   1.000
_cell.angle_alpha   90.00
_cell.angle_beta   90.00
_cell.angle_gamma   90.00
#
_symmetry.space_group_name_H-M   'P 1'
#
loop_
_entity.id
_entity.type
_entity.pdbx_description
1 polymer ?
#
loop_
_entity_poly.entity_id
_entity_poly.type
_entity_poly.pdbx_seq_one_letter_code
_entity_poly.pdbx_strand_id
1 'polypeptide(L)'
;MPSTAYPIAVQLDMVDVLSKKVLGRIMLPNGSTDVKSVAVDKNHIFAYVTHLISRYQLPTNQLDRGWMATNTLSIIDLKAKKWLTSVILDTPQKGAANPWSVIVTPDDKQIIVAAAGSQELVRIDRIALHERLAKAKQGEMVTPSMKAWGNIPNDAGFLYGIRDFIPTQGKGPRSVVATGGKIYTAN
;
A
#
# COMPACT_ATOMS: atom_id res chain seq x y z
N MET A 1 -13.10 -17.30 18.58
CA MET A 1 -13.63 -16.14 19.34
C MET A 1 -12.88 -14.90 18.87
N PRO A 2 -13.54 -13.79 18.53
CA PRO A 2 -12.80 -12.57 18.28
C PRO A 2 -12.18 -12.14 19.60
N SER A 3 -10.85 -12.03 19.59
CA SER A 3 -10.09 -11.47 20.70
C SER A 3 -10.58 -10.03 20.91
N THR A 4 -11.09 -9.73 22.09
CA THR A 4 -11.36 -8.37 22.57
C THR A 4 -10.08 -7.61 22.93
N ALA A 5 -8.92 -8.16 22.59
CA ALA A 5 -7.64 -7.48 22.71
C ALA A 5 -7.65 -6.21 21.83
N TYR A 6 -7.19 -5.10 22.39
CA TYR A 6 -7.04 -3.83 21.74
C TYR A 6 -6.42 -4.01 20.35
N PRO A 7 -7.01 -3.48 19.27
CA PRO A 7 -6.45 -3.64 17.96
C PRO A 7 -5.05 -3.00 17.95
N ILE A 8 -4.04 -3.79 17.60
CA ILE A 8 -2.71 -3.25 17.26
C ILE A 8 -2.85 -2.61 15.90
N ALA A 9 -3.27 -1.39 15.86
CA ALA A 9 -3.46 -0.65 14.63
C ALA A 9 -2.92 0.77 14.79
N VAL A 10 -2.25 1.22 13.73
CA VAL A 10 -1.80 2.60 13.60
C VAL A 10 -2.93 3.42 12.99
N GLN A 11 -2.99 4.69 13.32
CA GLN A 11 -3.93 5.65 12.74
C GLN A 11 -3.21 6.70 11.89
N LEU A 12 -3.94 7.27 10.96
CA LEU A 12 -3.59 8.48 10.24
C LEU A 12 -4.44 9.63 10.77
N ASP A 13 -3.80 10.72 11.12
CA ASP A 13 -4.48 11.96 11.45
C ASP A 13 -4.52 12.89 10.22
N MET A 14 -5.69 13.39 9.91
CA MET A 14 -5.87 14.45 8.93
C MET A 14 -5.89 15.78 9.69
N VAL A 15 -4.92 16.64 9.40
CA VAL A 15 -4.74 17.91 10.11
C VAL A 15 -4.94 19.07 9.15
N ASP A 16 -5.77 20.03 9.55
CA ASP A 16 -5.86 21.33 8.88
C ASP A 16 -4.71 22.23 9.35
N VAL A 17 -3.87 22.66 8.40
CA VAL A 17 -2.65 23.40 8.70
C VAL A 17 -2.95 24.82 9.20
N LEU A 18 -4.02 25.45 8.69
CA LEU A 18 -4.36 26.82 9.05
C LEU A 18 -4.98 26.89 10.44
N SER A 19 -5.99 26.07 10.70
CA SER A 19 -6.66 26.02 12.01
C SER A 19 -5.89 25.21 13.05
N LYS A 20 -4.86 24.43 12.63
CA LYS A 20 -4.08 23.51 13.48
C LYS A 20 -4.94 22.47 14.19
N LYS A 21 -6.07 22.08 13.57
CA LYS A 21 -7.00 21.10 14.15
C LYS A 21 -6.95 19.77 13.43
N VAL A 22 -7.12 18.69 14.19
CA VAL A 22 -7.32 17.35 13.64
C VAL A 22 -8.74 17.27 13.08
N LEU A 23 -8.87 17.08 11.76
CA LEU A 23 -10.15 16.99 11.04
C LEU A 23 -10.73 15.57 11.03
N GLY A 24 -9.92 14.57 11.30
CA GLY A 24 -10.35 13.17 11.32
C GLY A 24 -9.19 12.23 11.61
N ARG A 25 -9.56 11.02 12.02
CA ARG A 25 -8.66 9.90 12.29
C ARG A 25 -9.10 8.70 11.48
N ILE A 26 -8.16 8.06 10.83
CA ILE A 26 -8.41 6.90 9.98
C ILE A 26 -7.58 5.74 10.50
N MET A 27 -8.26 4.71 10.97
CA MET A 27 -7.61 3.50 11.46
C MET A 27 -7.14 2.65 10.29
N LEU A 28 -5.90 2.20 10.32
CA LEU A 28 -5.38 1.18 9.42
C LEU A 28 -5.79 -0.24 9.90
N PRO A 29 -5.65 -1.27 9.05
CA PRO A 29 -6.01 -2.64 9.43
C PRO A 29 -5.26 -3.10 10.68
N ASN A 30 -5.90 -4.02 11.42
CA ASN A 30 -5.25 -4.66 12.56
C ASN A 30 -3.94 -5.35 12.14
N GLY A 31 -2.90 -5.20 12.97
CA GLY A 31 -1.54 -5.66 12.67
C GLY A 31 -0.69 -4.67 11.89
N SER A 32 -1.24 -3.50 11.50
CA SER A 32 -0.46 -2.45 10.86
C SER A 32 0.61 -1.89 11.79
N THR A 33 1.83 -1.83 11.30
CA THR A 33 3.01 -1.32 11.99
C THR A 33 3.91 -0.59 11.00
N ASP A 34 4.90 0.14 11.49
CA ASP A 34 5.97 0.72 10.68
C ASP A 34 5.47 1.60 9.53
N VAL A 35 4.52 2.49 9.82
CA VAL A 35 4.02 3.47 8.86
C VAL A 35 5.12 4.48 8.55
N LYS A 36 5.48 4.62 7.26
CA LYS A 36 6.63 5.42 6.82
C LYS A 36 6.24 6.64 6.03
N SER A 37 5.30 6.51 5.10
CA SER A 37 5.04 7.55 4.13
C SER A 37 3.58 7.55 3.70
N VAL A 38 3.12 8.74 3.32
CA VAL A 38 1.80 8.95 2.71
C VAL A 38 1.94 9.82 1.47
N ALA A 39 1.26 9.45 0.40
CA ALA A 39 1.10 10.26 -0.81
C ALA A 39 -0.37 10.43 -1.12
N VAL A 40 -0.74 11.57 -1.70
CA VAL A 40 -2.10 11.90 -2.09
C VAL A 40 -2.15 12.03 -3.61
N ASP A 41 -3.23 11.57 -4.23
CA ASP A 41 -3.44 11.75 -5.66
C ASP A 41 -3.75 13.22 -6.00
N LYS A 42 -3.60 13.55 -7.30
CA LYS A 42 -3.75 14.93 -7.79
C LYS A 42 -5.11 15.55 -7.46
N ASN A 43 -6.15 14.75 -7.42
CA ASN A 43 -7.52 15.21 -7.18
C ASN A 43 -7.94 15.17 -5.69
N HIS A 44 -7.02 14.79 -4.80
CA HIS A 44 -7.26 14.66 -3.36
C HIS A 44 -8.42 13.70 -3.01
N ILE A 45 -8.58 12.64 -3.82
CA ILE A 45 -9.62 11.62 -3.61
C ILE A 45 -9.06 10.47 -2.79
N PHE A 46 -7.83 10.05 -3.10
CA PHE A 46 -7.17 8.92 -2.45
C PHE A 46 -5.83 9.29 -1.83
N ALA A 47 -5.52 8.68 -0.70
CA ALA A 47 -4.18 8.63 -0.16
C ALA A 47 -3.65 7.20 -0.14
N TYR A 48 -2.34 7.05 -0.30
CA TYR A 48 -1.60 5.80 -0.32
C TYR A 48 -0.59 5.81 0.81
N VAL A 49 -0.59 4.75 1.62
CA VAL A 49 0.20 4.68 2.84
C VAL A 49 1.04 3.42 2.84
N THR A 50 2.35 3.58 2.96
CA THR A 50 3.28 2.46 3.10
C THR A 50 3.41 2.04 4.55
N HIS A 51 3.28 0.75 4.81
CA HIS A 51 3.43 0.16 6.14
C HIS A 51 3.63 -1.35 6.06
N LEU A 52 3.86 -1.98 7.19
CA LEU A 52 3.85 -3.42 7.34
C LEU A 52 2.53 -3.88 7.95
N ILE A 53 2.08 -5.09 7.59
CA ILE A 53 1.03 -5.82 8.31
C ILE A 53 1.65 -7.09 8.91
N SER A 54 1.62 -7.17 10.24
CA SER A 54 2.02 -8.38 10.97
C SER A 54 0.91 -9.42 10.91
N ARG A 55 1.21 -10.57 10.28
CA ARG A 55 0.24 -11.66 10.06
C ARG A 55 0.45 -12.80 11.06
N TYR A 56 0.42 -12.46 12.32
CA TYR A 56 0.65 -13.42 13.41
C TYR A 56 -0.40 -14.54 13.52
N GLN A 57 -1.52 -14.41 12.82
CA GLN A 57 -2.61 -15.39 12.82
C GLN A 57 -2.56 -16.36 11.62
N LEU A 58 -1.64 -16.18 10.67
CA LEU A 58 -1.52 -17.03 9.51
C LEU A 58 -0.39 -18.05 9.68
N PRO A 59 -0.59 -19.31 9.27
CA PRO A 59 0.50 -20.27 9.17
C PRO A 59 1.58 -19.78 8.21
N THR A 60 2.84 -20.00 8.56
CA THR A 60 4.02 -19.54 7.79
C THR A 60 4.16 -20.19 6.42
N ASN A 61 3.43 -21.24 6.13
CA ASN A 61 3.40 -21.92 4.83
C ASN A 61 2.36 -21.35 3.85
N GLN A 62 1.58 -20.35 4.23
CA GLN A 62 0.57 -19.72 3.36
C GLN A 62 1.11 -18.42 2.74
N LEU A 63 2.23 -18.48 2.02
CA LEU A 63 2.89 -17.31 1.41
C LEU A 63 2.06 -16.64 0.31
N ASP A 64 1.13 -17.34 -0.32
CA ASP A 64 0.15 -16.79 -1.26
C ASP A 64 -0.78 -15.73 -0.62
N ARG A 65 -0.94 -15.79 0.69
CA ARG A 65 -1.72 -14.85 1.49
C ARG A 65 -0.89 -13.72 2.10
N GLY A 66 0.39 -13.71 1.83
CA GLY A 66 1.37 -12.74 2.33
C GLY A 66 2.35 -13.35 3.33
N TRP A 67 3.48 -12.67 3.46
CA TRP A 67 4.52 -13.02 4.43
C TRP A 67 4.07 -12.70 5.85
N MET A 68 4.72 -13.25 6.86
CA MET A 68 4.44 -12.97 8.28
C MET A 68 4.58 -11.47 8.60
N ALA A 69 5.55 -10.79 8.01
CA ALA A 69 5.66 -9.34 7.94
C ALA A 69 5.42 -8.91 6.48
N THR A 70 4.18 -8.61 6.14
CA THR A 70 3.78 -8.30 4.77
C THR A 70 3.99 -6.83 4.47
N ASN A 71 4.70 -6.54 3.38
CA ASN A 71 4.90 -5.18 2.89
C ASN A 71 3.64 -4.72 2.15
N THR A 72 3.09 -3.58 2.57
CA THR A 72 1.71 -3.24 2.22
C THR A 72 1.59 -1.78 1.80
N LEU A 73 0.68 -1.54 0.87
CA LEU A 73 0.17 -0.22 0.50
C LEU A 73 -1.31 -0.15 0.86
N SER A 74 -1.66 0.66 1.86
CA SER A 74 -3.06 0.96 2.17
C SER A 74 -3.58 2.09 1.31
N ILE A 75 -4.83 1.96 0.87
CA ILE A 75 -5.55 2.95 0.08
C ILE A 75 -6.64 3.54 0.97
N ILE A 76 -6.62 4.86 1.08
CA ILE A 76 -7.53 5.65 1.90
C ILE A 76 -8.47 6.43 1.00
N ASP A 77 -9.75 6.37 1.26
CA ASP A 77 -10.74 7.28 0.69
C ASP A 77 -10.77 8.55 1.54
N LEU A 78 -10.23 9.65 1.01
CA LEU A 78 -10.11 10.92 1.72
C LEU A 78 -11.45 11.62 1.92
N LYS A 79 -12.38 11.44 0.98
CA LYS A 79 -13.73 12.01 1.06
C LYS A 79 -14.53 11.31 2.15
N ALA A 80 -14.51 9.99 2.17
CA ALA A 80 -15.18 9.21 3.20
C ALA A 80 -14.43 9.20 4.54
N LYS A 81 -13.17 9.65 4.56
CA LYS A 81 -12.24 9.59 5.71
C LYS A 81 -12.13 8.18 6.27
N LYS A 82 -11.95 7.20 5.39
CA LYS A 82 -11.92 5.76 5.75
C LYS A 82 -10.84 5.01 5.00
N TRP A 83 -10.29 4.01 5.65
CA TRP A 83 -9.53 2.97 4.98
C TRP A 83 -10.44 2.24 3.97
N LEU A 84 -10.01 2.17 2.72
CA LEU A 84 -10.73 1.50 1.64
C LEU A 84 -10.35 0.03 1.56
N THR A 85 -9.06 -0.24 1.40
CA THR A 85 -8.45 -1.58 1.36
C THR A 85 -6.93 -1.46 1.46
N SER A 86 -6.24 -2.60 1.50
CA SER A 86 -4.79 -2.67 1.39
C SER A 86 -4.41 -3.65 0.29
N VAL A 87 -3.31 -3.41 -0.40
CA VAL A 87 -2.73 -4.31 -1.38
C VAL A 87 -1.34 -4.73 -0.95
N ILE A 88 -1.01 -6.00 -1.18
CA ILE A 88 0.29 -6.56 -0.84
C ILE A 88 1.30 -6.14 -1.90
N LEU A 89 2.42 -5.53 -1.46
CA LEU A 89 3.54 -5.17 -2.34
C LEU A 89 4.44 -6.38 -2.66
N ASP A 90 4.43 -7.39 -1.82
CA ASP A 90 5.16 -8.63 -2.01
C ASP A 90 4.54 -9.52 -3.09
N THR A 91 5.34 -10.41 -3.63
CA THR A 91 4.86 -11.61 -4.33
C THR A 91 5.09 -12.85 -3.45
N PRO A 92 4.52 -14.02 -3.79
CA PRO A 92 4.85 -15.26 -3.10
C PRO A 92 6.35 -15.62 -3.16
N GLN A 93 7.06 -15.14 -4.20
CA GLN A 93 8.48 -15.47 -4.44
C GLN A 93 9.44 -14.36 -3.98
N LYS A 94 8.94 -13.11 -3.82
CA LYS A 94 9.80 -11.95 -3.60
C LYS A 94 9.11 -10.92 -2.72
N GLY A 95 9.80 -10.47 -1.68
CA GLY A 95 9.37 -9.36 -0.83
C GLY A 95 9.74 -8.00 -1.43
N ALA A 96 8.84 -7.02 -1.36
CA ALA A 96 9.11 -5.60 -1.56
C ALA A 96 9.55 -4.99 -0.22
N ALA A 97 10.68 -5.47 0.31
CA ALA A 97 11.04 -5.33 1.70
C ALA A 97 11.24 -3.87 2.14
N ASN A 98 10.65 -3.56 3.28
CA ASN A 98 10.78 -2.27 3.96
C ASN A 98 10.35 -1.10 3.05
N PRO A 99 9.05 -0.98 2.71
CA PRO A 99 8.52 0.09 1.89
C PRO A 99 8.60 1.41 2.66
N TRP A 100 9.52 2.30 2.22
CA TRP A 100 9.88 3.51 2.98
C TRP A 100 9.13 4.75 2.52
N SER A 101 9.18 5.05 1.22
CA SER A 101 8.59 6.25 0.65
C SER A 101 7.58 5.88 -0.43
N VAL A 102 6.53 6.65 -0.56
CA VAL A 102 5.56 6.52 -1.63
C VAL A 102 5.28 7.88 -2.26
N ILE A 103 5.13 7.90 -3.57
CA ILE A 103 4.63 9.06 -4.33
C ILE A 103 3.59 8.63 -5.36
N VAL A 104 2.75 9.56 -5.76
CA VAL A 104 1.99 9.51 -7.01
C VAL A 104 2.73 10.38 -8.03
N THR A 105 2.88 9.89 -9.26
CA THR A 105 3.57 10.66 -10.32
C THR A 105 2.76 11.90 -10.70
N PRO A 106 3.40 13.00 -11.20
CA PRO A 106 2.71 14.25 -11.52
C PRO A 106 1.59 14.11 -12.57
N ASP A 107 1.67 13.09 -13.43
CA ASP A 107 0.61 12.76 -14.40
C ASP A 107 -0.52 11.92 -13.81
N ASP A 108 -0.45 11.62 -12.51
CA ASP A 108 -1.44 10.87 -11.72
C ASP A 108 -1.63 9.40 -12.18
N LYS A 109 -0.69 8.85 -12.98
CA LYS A 109 -0.83 7.51 -13.57
C LYS A 109 -0.15 6.41 -12.78
N GLN A 110 0.91 6.72 -12.04
CA GLN A 110 1.73 5.72 -11.37
C GLN A 110 1.82 5.98 -9.86
N ILE A 111 1.89 4.92 -9.09
CA ILE A 111 2.33 4.95 -7.70
C ILE A 111 3.73 4.34 -7.67
N ILE A 112 4.67 5.03 -7.05
CA ILE A 112 6.04 4.57 -6.89
C ILE A 112 6.34 4.41 -5.40
N VAL A 113 6.81 3.23 -5.01
CA VAL A 113 7.22 2.93 -3.64
C VAL A 113 8.71 2.60 -3.62
N ALA A 114 9.46 3.24 -2.73
CA ALA A 114 10.84 2.88 -2.46
C ALA A 114 10.89 1.72 -1.47
N ALA A 115 11.31 0.54 -1.92
CA ALA A 115 11.48 -0.66 -1.09
C ALA A 115 12.95 -0.77 -0.66
N ALA A 116 13.26 -0.15 0.50
CA ALA A 116 14.63 0.03 0.97
C ALA A 116 15.36 -1.30 1.25
N GLY A 117 14.65 -2.29 1.77
CA GLY A 117 15.24 -3.58 2.11
C GLY A 117 15.51 -4.47 0.91
N SER A 118 14.73 -4.37 -0.15
CA SER A 118 14.94 -5.10 -1.41
C SER A 118 15.72 -4.32 -2.46
N GLN A 119 16.10 -3.06 -2.17
CA GLN A 119 16.93 -2.21 -3.03
C GLN A 119 16.32 -1.94 -4.41
N GLU A 120 15.02 -1.63 -4.44
CA GLU A 120 14.27 -1.41 -5.66
C GLU A 120 13.14 -0.42 -5.47
N LEU A 121 12.61 0.06 -6.59
CA LEU A 121 11.35 0.77 -6.65
C LEU A 121 10.25 -0.19 -7.09
N VAL A 122 9.12 -0.14 -6.43
CA VAL A 122 7.89 -0.81 -6.86
C VAL A 122 7.04 0.21 -7.60
N ARG A 123 6.83 -0.03 -8.90
CA ARG A 123 5.95 0.77 -9.73
C ARG A 123 4.61 0.07 -9.86
N ILE A 124 3.53 0.80 -9.63
CA ILE A 124 2.16 0.30 -9.76
C ILE A 124 1.41 1.20 -10.72
N ASP A 125 0.74 0.62 -11.72
CA ASP A 125 -0.21 1.34 -12.55
C ASP A 125 -1.43 1.73 -11.69
N ARG A 126 -1.54 3.02 -11.37
CA ARG A 126 -2.60 3.53 -10.49
C ARG A 126 -3.97 3.46 -11.14
N ILE A 127 -4.05 3.70 -12.44
CA ILE A 127 -5.32 3.66 -13.17
C ILE A 127 -5.85 2.22 -13.18
N ALA A 128 -5.02 1.28 -13.62
CA ALA A 128 -5.37 -0.14 -13.62
C ALA A 128 -5.68 -0.67 -12.20
N LEU A 129 -5.00 -0.18 -11.17
CA LEU A 129 -5.30 -0.51 -9.79
C LEU A 129 -6.74 -0.09 -9.41
N HIS A 130 -7.11 1.15 -9.67
CA HIS A 130 -8.45 1.65 -9.32
C HIS A 130 -9.55 1.01 -10.17
N GLU A 131 -9.32 0.73 -11.45
CA GLU A 131 -10.25 -0.04 -12.29
C GLU A 131 -10.47 -1.45 -11.71
N ARG A 132 -9.38 -2.12 -11.32
CA ARG A 132 -9.43 -3.45 -10.69
C ARG A 132 -10.19 -3.42 -9.36
N LEU A 133 -9.95 -2.42 -8.53
CA LEU A 133 -10.68 -2.21 -7.27
C LEU A 133 -12.17 -1.95 -7.52
N ALA A 134 -12.53 -1.16 -8.53
CA ALA A 134 -13.93 -0.89 -8.86
C ALA A 134 -14.67 -2.16 -9.29
N LYS A 135 -14.07 -2.99 -10.16
CA LYS A 135 -14.60 -4.28 -10.56
C LYS A 135 -14.75 -5.24 -9.38
N ALA A 136 -13.69 -5.35 -8.57
CA ALA A 136 -13.71 -6.18 -7.37
C ALA A 136 -14.82 -5.79 -6.38
N LYS A 137 -15.09 -4.49 -6.25
CA LYS A 137 -16.19 -3.98 -5.40
C LYS A 137 -17.57 -4.35 -5.93
N GLN A 138 -17.69 -4.56 -7.24
CA GLN A 138 -18.91 -5.07 -7.90
C GLN A 138 -19.05 -6.60 -7.82
N GLY A 139 -18.07 -7.28 -7.19
CA GLY A 139 -18.08 -8.73 -7.04
C GLY A 139 -17.42 -9.49 -8.17
N GLU A 140 -16.77 -8.80 -9.12
CA GLU A 140 -16.04 -9.46 -10.20
C GLU A 140 -14.73 -10.10 -9.69
N MET A 141 -14.42 -11.29 -10.15
CA MET A 141 -13.12 -11.93 -9.95
C MET A 141 -12.09 -11.30 -10.88
N VAL A 142 -11.27 -10.39 -10.35
CA VAL A 142 -10.26 -9.63 -11.13
C VAL A 142 -8.90 -10.30 -11.18
N THR A 143 -8.67 -11.30 -10.34
CA THR A 143 -7.50 -12.18 -10.36
C THR A 143 -7.91 -13.60 -10.01
N PRO A 144 -7.15 -14.65 -10.45
CA PRO A 144 -7.46 -16.04 -10.11
C PRO A 144 -7.43 -16.34 -8.60
N SER A 145 -6.67 -15.58 -7.83
CA SER A 145 -6.51 -15.73 -6.38
C SER A 145 -7.57 -14.99 -5.56
N MET A 146 -8.25 -14.01 -6.16
CA MET A 146 -9.23 -13.20 -5.45
C MET A 146 -10.56 -13.96 -5.33
N LYS A 147 -11.03 -14.13 -4.10
CA LYS A 147 -12.32 -14.77 -3.78
C LYS A 147 -13.44 -13.77 -3.51
N ALA A 148 -13.10 -12.62 -2.91
CA ALA A 148 -14.05 -11.56 -2.57
C ALA A 148 -13.29 -10.27 -2.24
N TRP A 149 -13.99 -9.13 -2.21
CA TRP A 149 -13.42 -7.83 -1.84
C TRP A 149 -12.60 -7.87 -0.55
N GLY A 150 -13.12 -8.49 0.51
CA GLY A 150 -12.45 -8.61 1.80
C GLY A 150 -11.15 -9.43 1.78
N ASN A 151 -10.88 -10.17 0.71
CA ASN A 151 -9.65 -10.97 0.57
C ASN A 151 -8.50 -10.19 -0.06
N ILE A 152 -8.75 -9.01 -0.65
CA ILE A 152 -7.70 -8.22 -1.32
C ILE A 152 -6.48 -8.01 -0.40
N PRO A 153 -6.62 -7.66 0.89
CA PRO A 153 -5.48 -7.52 1.78
C PRO A 153 -4.69 -8.81 2.05
N ASN A 154 -5.23 -9.95 1.64
CA ASN A 154 -4.62 -11.28 1.82
C ASN A 154 -4.28 -11.95 0.47
N ASP A 155 -4.18 -11.18 -0.60
CA ASP A 155 -3.91 -11.69 -1.94
C ASP A 155 -2.60 -11.09 -2.50
N ALA A 156 -1.51 -11.86 -2.42
CA ALA A 156 -0.21 -11.47 -2.97
C ALA A 156 -0.21 -11.40 -4.51
N GLY A 157 -1.22 -11.98 -5.16
CA GLY A 157 -1.44 -11.93 -6.62
C GLY A 157 -2.21 -10.71 -7.08
N PHE A 158 -2.84 -9.92 -6.18
CA PHE A 158 -3.74 -8.84 -6.58
C PHE A 158 -3.11 -7.80 -7.50
N LEU A 159 -1.82 -7.50 -7.34
CA LEU A 159 -1.08 -6.56 -8.19
C LEU A 159 -0.42 -7.21 -9.42
N TYR A 160 -0.67 -8.48 -9.69
CA TYR A 160 -0.09 -9.16 -10.86
C TYR A 160 -0.49 -8.47 -12.17
N GLY A 161 0.53 -8.22 -13.03
CA GLY A 161 0.35 -7.56 -14.32
C GLY A 161 0.16 -6.03 -14.29
N ILE A 162 0.05 -5.43 -13.10
CA ILE A 162 -0.04 -3.96 -12.92
C ILE A 162 1.06 -3.40 -12.00
N ARG A 163 2.00 -4.25 -11.59
CA ARG A 163 3.16 -3.90 -10.75
C ARG A 163 4.44 -4.39 -11.39
N ASP A 164 5.48 -3.55 -11.32
CA ASP A 164 6.85 -3.87 -11.71
C ASP A 164 7.83 -3.56 -10.57
N PHE A 165 8.96 -4.26 -10.58
CA PHE A 165 10.10 -4.00 -9.71
C PHE A 165 11.25 -3.42 -10.54
N ILE A 166 11.75 -2.26 -10.14
CA ILE A 166 12.83 -1.55 -10.80
C ILE A 166 14.05 -1.55 -9.86
N PRO A 167 15.10 -2.33 -10.14
CA PRO A 167 16.29 -2.34 -9.30
C PRO A 167 16.96 -0.96 -9.25
N THR A 168 17.42 -0.56 -8.06
CA THR A 168 18.26 0.64 -7.89
C THR A 168 19.73 0.23 -7.88
N GLN A 169 20.63 1.11 -8.33
CA GLN A 169 22.07 0.85 -8.25
C GLN A 169 22.64 1.09 -6.85
N GLY A 170 22.03 2.04 -6.12
CA GLY A 170 22.38 2.30 -4.73
C GLY A 170 21.62 1.40 -3.75
N LYS A 171 22.10 1.32 -2.51
CA LYS A 171 21.50 0.49 -1.46
C LYS A 171 20.56 1.29 -0.59
N GLY A 172 19.41 0.71 -0.26
CA GLY A 172 18.46 1.24 0.71
C GLY A 172 17.75 2.52 0.27
N PRO A 173 17.05 2.56 -0.90
CA PRO A 173 16.29 3.72 -1.33
C PRO A 173 15.24 4.10 -0.30
N ARG A 174 15.30 5.35 0.22
CA ARG A 174 14.41 5.82 1.29
C ARG A 174 13.58 7.01 0.93
N SER A 175 13.95 7.71 -0.12
CA SER A 175 13.20 8.85 -0.62
C SER A 175 13.01 8.72 -2.12
N VAL A 176 11.88 9.15 -2.62
CA VAL A 176 11.56 9.13 -4.04
C VAL A 176 10.82 10.41 -4.43
N VAL A 177 11.17 10.95 -5.58
CA VAL A 177 10.47 12.08 -6.20
C VAL A 177 10.38 11.86 -7.71
N ALA A 178 9.31 12.32 -8.32
CA ALA A 178 9.13 12.27 -9.77
C ALA A 178 8.97 13.67 -10.35
N THR A 179 9.72 13.96 -11.37
CA THR A 179 9.64 15.22 -12.14
C THR A 179 10.20 15.03 -13.55
N GLY A 180 9.67 15.77 -14.55
CA GLY A 180 10.17 15.74 -15.91
C GLY A 180 10.18 14.34 -16.55
N GLY A 181 9.22 13.47 -16.21
CA GLY A 181 9.14 12.09 -16.70
C GLY A 181 10.20 11.15 -16.12
N LYS A 182 10.93 11.57 -15.10
CA LYS A 182 11.98 10.78 -14.43
C LYS A 182 11.64 10.59 -12.95
N ILE A 183 12.17 9.51 -12.40
CA ILE A 183 12.11 9.21 -10.97
C ILE A 183 13.52 9.34 -10.40
N TYR A 184 13.64 10.03 -9.29
CA TYR A 184 14.88 10.17 -8.55
C TYR A 184 14.71 9.53 -7.18
N THR A 185 15.71 8.80 -6.72
CA THR A 185 15.73 8.16 -5.41
C THR A 185 17.04 8.45 -4.69
N ALA A 186 16.94 8.72 -3.41
CA ALA A 186 18.09 8.82 -2.51
C ALA A 186 18.29 7.46 -1.82
N ASN A 187 19.55 6.97 -1.89
CA ASN A 187 19.97 5.68 -1.35
C ASN A 187 20.93 5.88 -0.18
#